data_a7ac20c5525ceb8fced08736382372f7
#
_entry.id   a7ac20c5525ceb8fced08736382372f7
#
_cell.length_a   1.000
_cell.length_b   1.000
_cell.length_c   1.000
_cell.angle_alpha   90.00
_cell.angle_beta   90.00
_cell.angle_gamma   90.00
#
_symmetry.space_group_name_H-M   'P 1'
#
loop_
_entity.id
_entity.type
_entity.pdbx_description
1 polymer ?
#
loop_
_entity_poly.entity_id
_entity_poly.type
_entity_poly.pdbx_seq_one_letter_code
_entity_poly.pdbx_strand_id
1 'polypeptide(L)'
;LSQSQKTSKLAKLPLPILILVVGAYFVVTYFFPTQQEEAYVPQEGTALEQLDTLEVKGRAPKTGYSRDQFGNGWLDPDGNGCDGRNDILQRDLDNAMLADNGCTVLSGVLDDPFTGETINFLRGPATSSDVQIDHVVALSDSWQKGAQELSEEQRKRFANDPLNLLAVDGPANQQKSDADAATWLPANKAFRCEFVSIQTAVKAKYELWVTQAEYDAIHGVLNECPTQPVYTTADELDLLRQ
;
A
#
# COMPACT_ATOMS: atom_id res chain seq x y z
N LEU A 1 -11.22 -45.69 52.24
CA LEU A 1 -11.32 -44.94 51.01
C LEU A 1 -10.13 -45.27 50.14
N SER A 2 -10.33 -46.23 49.19
CA SER A 2 -9.31 -46.80 48.31
C SER A 2 -9.09 -45.92 47.10
N GLN A 3 -7.89 -45.40 46.89
CA GLN A 3 -7.49 -44.74 45.65
C GLN A 3 -6.98 -45.78 44.65
N SER A 4 -7.74 -46.00 43.59
CA SER A 4 -7.33 -46.83 42.46
C SER A 4 -6.31 -46.08 41.61
N GLN A 5 -5.07 -46.47 41.61
CA GLN A 5 -4.05 -46.03 40.66
C GLN A 5 -4.29 -46.69 39.31
N LYS A 6 -4.71 -45.92 38.31
CA LYS A 6 -4.70 -46.31 36.90
C LYS A 6 -3.25 -46.24 36.36
N THR A 7 -2.58 -47.36 36.29
CA THR A 7 -1.30 -47.50 35.57
C THR A 7 -1.60 -47.55 34.05
N SER A 8 -1.24 -46.51 33.31
CA SER A 8 -1.29 -46.53 31.84
C SER A 8 -0.21 -47.50 31.32
N LYS A 9 -0.64 -48.63 30.74
CA LYS A 9 0.23 -49.54 30.03
C LYS A 9 0.67 -48.89 28.74
N LEU A 10 1.88 -48.33 28.68
CA LEU A 10 2.54 -48.01 27.41
C LEU A 10 2.68 -49.29 26.60
N ALA A 11 1.99 -49.36 25.45
CA ALA A 11 2.14 -50.44 24.51
C ALA A 11 3.56 -50.43 23.99
N LYS A 12 4.33 -51.47 24.24
CA LYS A 12 5.68 -51.63 23.69
C LYS A 12 5.55 -51.94 22.20
N LEU A 13 5.89 -51.00 21.35
CA LEU A 13 6.01 -51.23 19.88
C LEU A 13 7.05 -52.31 19.64
N PRO A 14 6.81 -53.32 18.81
CA PRO A 14 7.81 -54.31 18.45
C PRO A 14 8.97 -53.65 17.74
N LEU A 15 10.17 -54.09 18.10
CA LEU A 15 11.48 -53.54 17.66
C LEU A 15 11.56 -53.24 16.15
N PRO A 16 11.05 -54.09 15.24
CA PRO A 16 11.12 -53.78 13.78
C PRO A 16 10.26 -52.56 13.37
N ILE A 17 9.15 -52.32 14.06
CA ILE A 17 8.30 -51.13 13.80
C ILE A 17 9.01 -49.88 14.31
N LEU A 18 9.70 -49.94 15.46
CA LEU A 18 10.47 -48.82 16.00
C LEU A 18 11.62 -48.44 15.04
N ILE A 19 12.34 -49.43 14.47
CA ILE A 19 13.41 -49.18 13.51
C ILE A 19 12.87 -48.52 12.22
N LEU A 20 11.72 -48.97 11.72
CA LEU A 20 11.07 -48.37 10.55
C LEU A 20 10.61 -46.91 10.80
N VAL A 21 10.05 -46.61 11.97
CA VAL A 21 9.62 -45.29 12.36
C VAL A 21 10.81 -44.34 12.52
N VAL A 22 11.87 -44.80 13.19
CA VAL A 22 13.09 -44.00 13.35
C VAL A 22 13.81 -43.81 12.00
N GLY A 23 13.87 -44.84 11.14
CA GLY A 23 14.45 -44.71 9.80
C GLY A 23 13.64 -43.74 8.92
N ALA A 24 12.31 -43.81 8.95
CA ALA A 24 11.45 -42.89 8.23
C ALA A 24 11.58 -41.42 8.74
N TYR A 25 11.74 -41.24 10.05
CA TYR A 25 11.98 -39.93 10.65
C TYR A 25 13.32 -39.34 10.18
N PHE A 26 14.40 -40.15 10.16
CA PHE A 26 15.70 -39.70 9.66
C PHE A 26 15.69 -39.40 8.17
N VAL A 27 14.97 -40.15 7.36
CA VAL A 27 14.83 -39.90 5.92
C VAL A 27 14.07 -38.60 5.71
N VAL A 28 12.94 -38.38 6.42
CA VAL A 28 12.16 -37.14 6.29
C VAL A 28 12.97 -35.92 6.73
N THR A 29 13.68 -35.99 7.86
CA THR A 29 14.46 -34.84 8.34
C THR A 29 15.71 -34.56 7.53
N TYR A 30 16.31 -35.59 6.90
CA TYR A 30 17.53 -35.45 6.10
C TYR A 30 17.23 -35.03 4.65
N PHE A 31 16.18 -35.57 4.04
CA PHE A 31 15.81 -35.26 2.64
C PHE A 31 14.79 -34.11 2.50
N PHE A 32 14.06 -33.81 3.55
CA PHE A 32 13.13 -32.68 3.61
C PHE A 32 13.45 -31.86 4.87
N PRO A 33 14.60 -31.13 4.88
CA PRO A 33 14.85 -30.21 5.98
C PRO A 33 13.68 -29.24 6.04
N THR A 34 13.05 -29.13 7.23
CA THR A 34 12.11 -28.03 7.48
C THR A 34 12.88 -26.76 7.18
N GLN A 35 12.49 -26.05 6.12
CA GLN A 35 12.92 -24.69 5.90
C GLN A 35 12.48 -23.93 7.15
N GLN A 36 13.41 -23.63 8.03
CA GLN A 36 13.19 -22.57 9.01
C GLN A 36 13.00 -21.33 8.15
N GLU A 37 11.77 -20.81 8.11
CA GLU A 37 11.52 -19.47 7.64
C GLU A 37 12.42 -18.57 8.51
N GLU A 38 13.55 -18.12 7.94
CA GLU A 38 14.39 -17.14 8.62
C GLU A 38 13.49 -15.94 8.86
N ALA A 39 13.28 -15.60 10.13
CA ALA A 39 12.47 -14.45 10.50
C ALA A 39 13.08 -13.25 9.77
N TYR A 40 12.30 -12.63 8.88
CA TYR A 40 12.71 -11.45 8.15
C TYR A 40 13.11 -10.35 9.15
N VAL A 41 14.32 -9.86 9.00
CA VAL A 41 14.81 -8.69 9.75
C VAL A 41 14.74 -7.49 8.77
N PRO A 42 13.86 -6.49 9.00
CA PRO A 42 13.77 -5.31 8.15
C PRO A 42 15.14 -4.65 7.98
N GLN A 43 15.48 -4.26 6.76
CA GLN A 43 16.68 -3.47 6.48
C GLN A 43 16.38 -2.01 6.79
N GLU A 44 17.34 -1.30 7.35
CA GLU A 44 17.22 0.14 7.63
C GLU A 44 16.89 0.89 6.33
N GLY A 45 15.81 1.70 6.36
CA GLY A 45 15.31 2.42 5.18
C GLY A 45 14.43 1.58 4.25
N THR A 46 13.93 0.42 4.66
CA THR A 46 12.96 -0.37 3.88
C THR A 46 11.52 -0.02 4.25
N ALA A 47 10.60 -0.21 3.29
CA ALA A 47 9.18 -0.01 3.51
C ALA A 47 8.62 -0.95 4.60
N LEU A 48 9.20 -2.15 4.75
CA LEU A 48 8.79 -3.09 5.78
C LEU A 48 9.18 -2.60 7.19
N GLU A 49 10.39 -2.06 7.35
CA GLU A 49 10.80 -1.43 8.61
C GLU A 49 9.89 -0.24 8.96
N GLN A 50 9.55 0.59 7.98
CA GLN A 50 8.62 1.70 8.20
C GLN A 50 7.22 1.22 8.56
N LEU A 51 6.72 0.13 7.94
CA LEU A 51 5.42 -0.46 8.29
C LEU A 51 5.37 -0.87 9.77
N ASP A 52 6.45 -1.44 10.30
CA ASP A 52 6.55 -1.87 11.71
C ASP A 52 6.51 -0.70 12.70
N THR A 53 6.74 0.52 12.24
CA THR A 53 6.59 1.73 13.08
C THR A 53 5.15 2.22 13.19
N LEU A 54 4.26 1.78 12.29
CA LEU A 54 2.87 2.25 12.29
C LEU A 54 2.08 1.62 13.43
N GLU A 55 1.25 2.44 14.06
CA GLU A 55 0.34 1.94 15.09
C GLU A 55 -0.74 1.06 14.45
N VAL A 56 -1.05 -0.07 15.10
CA VAL A 56 -2.13 -0.97 14.68
C VAL A 56 -3.35 -0.73 15.56
N LYS A 57 -4.43 -0.21 14.98
CA LYS A 57 -5.70 0.09 15.66
C LYS A 57 -6.91 -0.35 14.82
N GLY A 58 -8.07 -0.44 15.45
CA GLY A 58 -9.35 -0.57 14.74
C GLY A 58 -9.73 0.71 13.99
N ARG A 59 -10.65 0.60 13.02
CA ARG A 59 -11.22 1.77 12.34
C ARG A 59 -11.99 2.64 13.32
N ALA A 60 -11.74 3.94 13.32
CA ALA A 60 -12.60 4.90 13.99
C ALA A 60 -13.93 5.08 13.24
N PRO A 61 -14.98 5.58 13.93
CA PRO A 61 -16.25 5.87 13.27
C PRO A 61 -16.08 6.86 12.11
N LYS A 62 -16.82 6.66 11.02
CA LYS A 62 -16.85 7.57 9.86
C LYS A 62 -17.68 8.84 10.14
N THR A 63 -18.25 8.98 11.31
CA THR A 63 -19.08 10.14 11.71
C THR A 63 -18.34 11.45 11.49
N GLY A 64 -18.99 12.42 10.88
CA GLY A 64 -18.39 13.73 10.57
C GLY A 64 -17.54 13.77 9.33
N TYR A 65 -17.30 12.66 8.66
CA TYR A 65 -16.58 12.66 7.39
C TYR A 65 -17.39 13.37 6.30
N SER A 66 -16.75 14.30 5.65
CA SER A 66 -17.11 14.79 4.31
C SER A 66 -15.82 15.10 3.56
N ARG A 67 -15.86 15.07 2.23
CA ARG A 67 -14.69 15.41 1.42
C ARG A 67 -14.21 16.85 1.69
N ASP A 68 -15.13 17.76 1.99
CA ASP A 68 -14.82 19.17 2.29
C ASP A 68 -13.95 19.36 3.53
N GLN A 69 -13.88 18.37 4.44
CA GLN A 69 -12.95 18.37 5.58
C GLN A 69 -11.47 18.38 5.14
N PHE A 70 -11.20 18.01 3.89
CA PHE A 70 -9.88 17.98 3.28
C PHE A 70 -9.66 19.14 2.30
N GLY A 71 -10.56 20.13 2.30
CA GLY A 71 -10.54 21.29 1.40
C GLY A 71 -11.31 21.07 0.11
N ASN A 72 -11.50 22.15 -0.62
CA ASN A 72 -12.22 22.17 -1.89
C ASN A 72 -11.26 22.38 -3.04
N GLY A 73 -11.26 21.46 -4.00
CA GLY A 73 -10.46 21.54 -5.23
C GLY A 73 -8.98 21.22 -5.01
N TRP A 74 -8.23 21.43 -6.07
CA TRP A 74 -6.79 21.22 -6.11
C TRP A 74 -6.07 22.51 -5.70
N LEU A 75 -5.22 22.42 -4.71
CA LEU A 75 -4.38 23.53 -4.26
C LEU A 75 -3.10 23.58 -5.11
N ASP A 76 -2.33 24.64 -4.92
CA ASP A 76 -0.97 24.83 -5.43
C ASP A 76 -0.01 24.72 -4.21
N PRO A 77 0.45 23.49 -3.88
CA PRO A 77 1.21 23.29 -2.64
C PRO A 77 2.67 23.77 -2.71
N ASP A 78 3.25 23.85 -3.91
CA ASP A 78 4.63 24.28 -4.14
C ASP A 78 4.75 25.75 -4.56
N GLY A 79 3.63 26.42 -4.84
CA GLY A 79 3.59 27.83 -5.21
C GLY A 79 4.07 28.12 -6.62
N ASN A 80 4.05 27.12 -7.53
CA ASN A 80 4.49 27.25 -8.91
C ASN A 80 3.46 27.95 -9.82
N GLY A 81 2.23 28.18 -9.34
CA GLY A 81 1.12 28.81 -10.05
C GLY A 81 0.23 27.81 -10.78
N CYS A 82 0.50 26.51 -10.68
CA CYS A 82 -0.33 25.46 -11.23
C CYS A 82 -1.15 24.78 -10.13
N ASP A 83 -2.26 24.14 -10.46
CA ASP A 83 -2.98 23.34 -9.49
C ASP A 83 -2.42 21.91 -9.40
N GLY A 84 -2.55 21.29 -8.21
CA GLY A 84 -1.96 19.98 -7.94
C GLY A 84 -2.42 18.88 -8.90
N ARG A 85 -3.61 18.98 -9.54
CA ARG A 85 -3.98 18.03 -10.59
C ARG A 85 -3.10 18.14 -11.82
N ASN A 86 -2.80 19.37 -12.24
CA ASN A 86 -1.94 19.59 -13.40
C ASN A 86 -0.49 19.23 -13.10
N ASP A 87 -0.02 19.49 -11.87
CA ASP A 87 1.33 19.08 -11.45
C ASP A 87 1.50 17.56 -11.47
N ILE A 88 0.53 16.81 -10.93
CA ILE A 88 0.57 15.35 -10.97
C ILE A 88 0.44 14.80 -12.40
N LEU A 89 -0.42 15.39 -13.24
CA LEU A 89 -0.50 15.00 -14.65
C LEU A 89 0.81 15.29 -15.39
N GLN A 90 1.47 16.41 -15.10
CA GLN A 90 2.76 16.75 -15.70
C GLN A 90 3.87 15.80 -15.23
N ARG A 91 3.87 15.40 -13.96
CA ARG A 91 4.80 14.43 -13.39
C ARG A 91 4.63 13.03 -13.98
N ASP A 92 3.37 12.57 -14.10
CA ASP A 92 3.04 11.16 -14.33
C ASP A 92 2.82 10.81 -15.81
N LEU A 93 2.63 11.79 -16.67
CA LEU A 93 2.42 11.57 -18.11
C LEU A 93 3.72 11.77 -18.91
N ASP A 94 4.05 10.79 -19.70
CA ASP A 94 5.08 10.93 -20.72
C ASP A 94 4.61 11.90 -21.83
N ASN A 95 5.54 12.69 -22.35
CA ASN A 95 5.29 13.65 -23.45
C ASN A 95 4.11 14.60 -23.15
N ALA A 96 3.97 15.04 -21.90
CA ALA A 96 2.92 15.95 -21.49
C ALA A 96 2.97 17.26 -22.30
N MET A 97 1.88 17.58 -22.97
CA MET A 97 1.72 18.84 -23.70
C MET A 97 0.95 19.84 -22.84
N LEU A 98 1.53 21.01 -22.66
CA LEU A 98 0.92 22.10 -21.88
C LEU A 98 0.21 23.12 -22.78
N ALA A 99 -0.81 23.77 -22.22
CA ALA A 99 -1.40 24.96 -22.82
C ALA A 99 -0.45 26.17 -22.70
N ASP A 100 -0.80 27.26 -23.36
CA ASP A 100 -0.01 28.52 -23.38
C ASP A 100 0.22 29.13 -21.98
N ASN A 101 -0.59 28.75 -20.99
CA ASN A 101 -0.42 29.19 -19.61
C ASN A 101 0.73 28.46 -18.86
N GLY A 102 1.35 27.48 -19.48
CA GLY A 102 2.46 26.70 -18.90
C GLY A 102 2.06 25.71 -17.80
N CYS A 103 0.77 25.61 -17.47
CA CYS A 103 0.27 24.77 -16.36
C CYS A 103 -0.68 23.67 -16.83
N THR A 104 -1.68 24.04 -17.64
CA THR A 104 -2.74 23.11 -18.00
C THR A 104 -2.23 22.01 -18.93
N VAL A 105 -2.20 20.78 -18.47
CA VAL A 105 -1.86 19.61 -19.29
C VAL A 105 -3.01 19.31 -20.25
N LEU A 106 -2.72 19.35 -21.56
CA LEU A 106 -3.68 19.11 -22.64
C LEU A 106 -3.71 17.65 -23.07
N SER A 107 -2.56 17.01 -23.15
CA SER A 107 -2.42 15.61 -23.54
C SER A 107 -1.11 15.02 -23.01
N GLY A 108 -0.98 13.71 -23.08
CA GLY A 108 0.20 12.94 -22.71
C GLY A 108 -0.10 11.45 -22.74
N VAL A 109 0.87 10.64 -22.38
CA VAL A 109 0.74 9.18 -22.32
C VAL A 109 0.95 8.73 -20.88
N LEU A 110 0.01 7.99 -20.33
CA LEU A 110 0.13 7.38 -19.02
C LEU A 110 0.42 5.88 -19.17
N ASP A 111 1.53 5.42 -18.64
CA ASP A 111 1.71 4.01 -18.35
C ASP A 111 1.07 3.74 -16.98
N ASP A 112 -0.20 3.31 -17.00
CA ASP A 112 -1.03 3.27 -15.80
C ASP A 112 -0.51 2.28 -14.75
N PRO A 113 -0.18 2.76 -13.55
CA PRO A 113 0.36 1.90 -12.52
C PRO A 113 -0.66 0.88 -11.98
N PHE A 114 -1.96 1.15 -12.07
CA PHE A 114 -2.99 0.26 -11.52
C PHE A 114 -3.32 -0.93 -12.40
N THR A 115 -3.35 -0.73 -13.70
CA THR A 115 -3.70 -1.78 -14.68
C THR A 115 -2.48 -2.34 -15.41
N GLY A 116 -1.42 -1.54 -15.59
CA GLY A 116 -0.28 -1.83 -16.44
C GLY A 116 -0.54 -1.55 -17.92
N GLU A 117 -1.66 -0.88 -18.24
CA GLU A 117 -2.03 -0.52 -19.61
C GLU A 117 -1.54 0.89 -19.93
N THR A 118 -1.28 1.16 -21.21
CA THR A 118 -0.92 2.51 -21.67
C THR A 118 -2.18 3.28 -22.07
N ILE A 119 -2.38 4.48 -21.50
CA ILE A 119 -3.53 5.35 -21.75
C ILE A 119 -3.07 6.63 -22.41
N ASN A 120 -3.63 6.94 -23.60
CA ASN A 120 -3.42 8.22 -24.26
C ASN A 120 -4.38 9.27 -23.66
N PHE A 121 -3.88 10.10 -22.77
CA PHE A 121 -4.65 11.18 -22.18
C PHE A 121 -4.89 12.33 -23.17
N LEU A 122 -6.13 12.75 -23.26
CA LEU A 122 -6.54 13.98 -23.95
C LEU A 122 -7.53 14.74 -23.08
N ARG A 123 -7.22 15.98 -22.74
CA ARG A 123 -8.12 16.85 -21.97
C ARG A 123 -9.37 17.17 -22.77
N GLY A 124 -10.52 16.85 -22.21
CA GLY A 124 -11.81 17.13 -22.82
C GLY A 124 -12.99 16.71 -21.96
N PRO A 125 -14.21 17.18 -22.25
CA PRO A 125 -15.38 16.85 -21.43
C PRO A 125 -15.70 15.35 -21.35
N ALA A 126 -15.35 14.58 -22.40
CA ALA A 126 -15.62 13.14 -22.47
C ALA A 126 -14.42 12.26 -22.11
N THR A 127 -13.21 12.81 -22.08
CA THR A 127 -11.95 12.04 -22.03
C THR A 127 -11.12 12.35 -20.78
N SER A 128 -11.32 13.51 -20.13
CA SER A 128 -10.56 13.85 -18.92
C SER A 128 -10.77 12.89 -17.73
N SER A 129 -11.85 12.10 -17.75
CA SER A 129 -12.15 11.10 -16.72
C SER A 129 -11.43 9.77 -16.92
N ASP A 130 -10.83 9.56 -18.09
CA ASP A 130 -10.08 8.33 -18.39
C ASP A 130 -8.80 8.25 -17.54
N VAL A 131 -8.22 9.41 -17.21
CA VAL A 131 -7.15 9.54 -16.24
C VAL A 131 -7.60 10.40 -15.07
N GLN A 132 -7.59 9.80 -13.88
CA GLN A 132 -7.95 10.46 -12.62
C GLN A 132 -6.72 10.59 -11.72
N ILE A 133 -6.77 11.54 -10.78
CA ILE A 133 -5.78 11.61 -9.71
C ILE A 133 -6.36 10.88 -8.50
N ASP A 134 -5.72 9.78 -8.15
CA ASP A 134 -6.05 9.00 -6.96
C ASP A 134 -5.32 9.54 -5.73
N HIS A 135 -5.98 9.43 -4.57
CA HIS A 135 -5.31 9.50 -3.28
C HIS A 135 -4.91 8.09 -2.87
N VAL A 136 -3.60 7.77 -2.91
CA VAL A 136 -3.07 6.43 -2.61
C VAL A 136 -3.57 5.91 -1.27
N VAL A 137 -3.58 6.78 -0.26
CA VAL A 137 -4.36 6.61 0.98
C VAL A 137 -5.62 7.46 0.85
N ALA A 138 -6.76 6.80 0.61
CA ALA A 138 -8.02 7.46 0.33
C ALA A 138 -8.49 8.36 1.48
N LEU A 139 -9.10 9.53 1.18
CA LEU A 139 -9.53 10.51 2.18
C LEU A 139 -10.50 9.91 3.21
N SER A 140 -11.43 9.06 2.77
CA SER A 140 -12.39 8.41 3.66
C SER A 140 -11.77 7.32 4.53
N ASP A 141 -10.75 6.61 4.01
CA ASP A 141 -9.99 5.63 4.77
C ASP A 141 -9.11 6.33 5.82
N SER A 142 -8.38 7.38 5.41
CA SER A 142 -7.54 8.17 6.31
C SER A 142 -8.33 8.78 7.47
N TRP A 143 -9.57 9.28 7.21
CA TRP A 143 -10.45 9.77 8.26
C TRP A 143 -10.69 8.76 9.38
N GLN A 144 -10.93 7.51 9.01
CA GLN A 144 -11.17 6.41 9.93
C GLN A 144 -9.88 5.86 10.57
N LYS A 145 -8.73 6.38 10.17
CA LYS A 145 -7.41 5.92 10.62
C LYS A 145 -6.51 7.06 11.10
N GLY A 146 -7.11 8.12 11.65
CA GLY A 146 -6.38 9.20 12.32
C GLY A 146 -6.59 10.59 11.74
N ALA A 147 -6.94 10.75 10.45
CA ALA A 147 -7.05 12.07 9.86
C ALA A 147 -8.16 12.95 10.47
N GLN A 148 -9.12 12.38 11.18
CA GLN A 148 -10.10 13.15 11.96
C GLN A 148 -9.46 13.89 13.15
N GLU A 149 -8.29 13.47 13.62
CA GLU A 149 -7.52 14.09 14.71
C GLU A 149 -6.59 15.21 14.20
N LEU A 150 -6.34 15.25 12.88
CA LEU A 150 -5.54 16.29 12.24
C LEU A 150 -6.28 17.63 12.23
N SER A 151 -5.54 18.73 12.25
CA SER A 151 -6.10 20.05 11.98
C SER A 151 -6.61 20.14 10.54
N GLU A 152 -7.51 21.11 10.27
CA GLU A 152 -8.02 21.35 8.92
C GLU A 152 -6.88 21.61 7.92
N GLU A 153 -5.86 22.36 8.33
CA GLU A 153 -4.71 22.65 7.49
C GLU A 153 -3.87 21.39 7.17
N GLN A 154 -3.69 20.51 8.15
CA GLN A 154 -3.00 19.24 7.94
C GLN A 154 -3.79 18.33 7.00
N ARG A 155 -5.13 18.28 7.12
CA ARG A 155 -5.97 17.52 6.19
C ARG A 155 -5.91 18.08 4.77
N LYS A 156 -5.88 19.40 4.59
CA LYS A 156 -5.68 20.03 3.27
C LYS A 156 -4.33 19.67 2.68
N ARG A 157 -3.26 19.69 3.49
CA ARG A 157 -1.93 19.24 3.05
C ARG A 157 -1.93 17.78 2.66
N PHE A 158 -2.52 16.90 3.45
CA PHE A 158 -2.65 15.47 3.15
C PHE A 158 -3.33 15.23 1.80
N ALA A 159 -4.43 15.94 1.53
CA ALA A 159 -5.19 15.79 0.30
C ALA A 159 -4.49 16.35 -0.95
N ASN A 160 -3.50 17.21 -0.77
CA ASN A 160 -2.73 17.83 -1.86
C ASN A 160 -1.23 17.46 -1.81
N ASP A 161 -0.87 16.46 -1.01
CA ASP A 161 0.50 15.98 -0.93
C ASP A 161 0.84 15.17 -2.19
N PRO A 162 1.83 15.59 -3.00
CA PRO A 162 2.23 14.85 -4.19
C PRO A 162 2.63 13.40 -3.92
N LEU A 163 3.13 13.08 -2.71
CA LEU A 163 3.42 11.71 -2.30
C LEU A 163 2.15 10.84 -2.22
N ASN A 164 1.00 11.44 -1.88
CA ASN A 164 -0.29 10.75 -1.77
C ASN A 164 -1.10 10.76 -3.07
N LEU A 165 -0.58 11.32 -4.14
CA LEU A 165 -1.32 11.54 -5.38
C LEU A 165 -0.67 10.81 -6.56
N LEU A 166 -1.48 10.09 -7.35
CA LEU A 166 -1.06 9.40 -8.57
C LEU A 166 -2.07 9.61 -9.69
N ALA A 167 -1.57 9.83 -10.91
CA ALA A 167 -2.39 9.73 -12.11
C ALA A 167 -2.61 8.24 -12.43
N VAL A 168 -3.87 7.84 -12.59
CA VAL A 168 -4.26 6.44 -12.74
C VAL A 168 -5.47 6.28 -13.67
N ASP A 169 -5.70 5.05 -14.13
CA ASP A 169 -6.92 4.65 -14.86
C ASP A 169 -8.18 5.00 -14.07
N GLY A 170 -9.11 5.72 -14.71
CA GLY A 170 -10.34 6.18 -14.07
C GLY A 170 -11.23 5.04 -13.56
N PRO A 171 -11.53 4.01 -14.35
CA PRO A 171 -12.26 2.82 -13.93
C PRO A 171 -11.62 2.09 -12.74
N ALA A 172 -10.30 1.87 -12.75
CA ALA A 172 -9.58 1.22 -11.67
C ALA A 172 -9.62 2.07 -10.38
N ASN A 173 -9.49 3.40 -10.49
CA ASN A 173 -9.64 4.32 -9.37
C ASN A 173 -11.05 4.25 -8.76
N GLN A 174 -12.08 4.22 -9.60
CA GLN A 174 -13.46 4.06 -9.13
C GLN A 174 -13.68 2.72 -8.42
N GLN A 175 -13.04 1.64 -8.90
CA GLN A 175 -13.08 0.33 -8.25
C GLN A 175 -12.37 0.36 -6.90
N LYS A 176 -11.21 1.01 -6.80
CA LYS A 176 -10.48 1.21 -5.53
C LYS A 176 -11.34 1.98 -4.53
N SER A 177 -11.95 3.08 -4.95
CA SER A 177 -12.80 3.91 -4.09
C SER A 177 -12.09 4.32 -2.78
N ASP A 178 -12.66 3.99 -1.61
CA ASP A 178 -12.05 4.23 -0.29
C ASP A 178 -11.44 2.98 0.36
N ALA A 179 -11.08 1.98 -0.47
CA ALA A 179 -10.44 0.76 -0.04
C ALA A 179 -9.01 0.99 0.46
N ASP A 180 -8.62 0.17 1.43
CA ASP A 180 -7.23 -0.01 1.87
C ASP A 180 -6.60 -1.26 1.24
N ALA A 181 -5.32 -1.54 1.54
CA ALA A 181 -4.60 -2.68 1.00
C ALA A 181 -5.21 -4.05 1.37
N ALA A 182 -6.00 -4.15 2.44
CA ALA A 182 -6.67 -5.38 2.81
C ALA A 182 -7.83 -5.74 1.88
N THR A 183 -8.41 -4.74 1.20
CA THR A 183 -9.63 -4.91 0.40
C THR A 183 -9.42 -4.64 -1.08
N TRP A 184 -8.37 -3.94 -1.46
CA TRP A 184 -8.02 -3.67 -2.85
C TRP A 184 -6.50 -3.51 -3.03
N LEU A 185 -5.98 -4.09 -4.09
CA LEU A 185 -4.62 -3.90 -4.58
C LEU A 185 -4.65 -3.73 -6.10
N PRO A 186 -3.69 -3.00 -6.72
CA PRO A 186 -3.58 -2.88 -8.16
C PRO A 186 -3.62 -4.24 -8.88
N ALA A 187 -4.33 -4.31 -10.00
CA ALA A 187 -4.32 -5.49 -10.88
C ALA A 187 -2.90 -5.73 -11.43
N ASN A 188 -2.17 -4.65 -11.72
CA ASN A 188 -0.75 -4.66 -12.06
C ASN A 188 0.08 -5.11 -10.85
N LYS A 189 0.44 -6.38 -10.82
CA LYS A 189 1.22 -6.97 -9.71
C LYS A 189 2.60 -6.35 -9.57
N ALA A 190 3.20 -5.87 -10.66
CA ALA A 190 4.54 -5.27 -10.64
C ALA A 190 4.57 -3.97 -9.81
N PHE A 191 3.45 -3.25 -9.73
CA PHE A 191 3.35 -2.00 -8.98
C PHE A 191 2.98 -2.20 -7.50
N ARG A 192 2.58 -3.39 -7.06
CA ARG A 192 2.05 -3.60 -5.70
C ARG A 192 3.05 -3.25 -4.61
N CYS A 193 4.31 -3.59 -4.79
CA CYS A 193 5.37 -3.27 -3.82
C CYS A 193 5.51 -1.76 -3.62
N GLU A 194 5.57 -1.02 -4.72
CA GLU A 194 5.63 0.44 -4.71
C GLU A 194 4.36 1.03 -4.11
N PHE A 195 3.18 0.56 -4.53
CA PHE A 195 1.90 1.03 -4.03
C PHE A 195 1.78 0.96 -2.51
N VAL A 196 2.08 -0.20 -1.92
CA VAL A 196 1.99 -0.35 -0.45
C VAL A 196 3.11 0.38 0.28
N SER A 197 4.28 0.56 -0.34
CA SER A 197 5.35 1.39 0.20
C SER A 197 4.93 2.86 0.28
N ILE A 198 4.30 3.39 -0.77
CA ILE A 198 3.74 4.75 -0.78
C ILE A 198 2.66 4.90 0.31
N GLN A 199 1.73 3.92 0.43
CA GLN A 199 0.73 3.94 1.49
C GLN A 199 1.36 4.00 2.88
N THR A 200 2.39 3.20 3.11
CA THR A 200 3.13 3.15 4.38
C THR A 200 3.80 4.49 4.66
N ALA A 201 4.47 5.07 3.66
CA ALA A 201 5.15 6.36 3.77
C ALA A 201 4.18 7.52 4.08
N VAL A 202 3.05 7.57 3.37
CA VAL A 202 2.00 8.56 3.62
C VAL A 202 1.42 8.42 5.03
N LYS A 203 1.15 7.19 5.48
CA LYS A 203 0.63 6.95 6.83
C LYS A 203 1.65 7.35 7.90
N ALA A 204 2.92 7.03 7.72
CA ALA A 204 3.99 7.43 8.63
C ALA A 204 4.11 8.97 8.70
N LYS A 205 4.11 9.65 7.55
CA LYS A 205 4.22 11.11 7.45
C LYS A 205 3.11 11.87 8.18
N TYR A 206 1.89 11.32 8.17
CA TYR A 206 0.70 11.94 8.76
C TYR A 206 0.25 11.29 10.08
N GLU A 207 1.09 10.45 10.67
CA GLU A 207 0.82 9.76 11.94
C GLU A 207 -0.52 8.99 11.92
N LEU A 208 -0.86 8.42 10.76
CA LEU A 208 -2.05 7.59 10.58
C LEU A 208 -1.73 6.15 10.99
N TRP A 209 -2.75 5.43 11.49
CA TRP A 209 -2.60 4.02 11.82
C TRP A 209 -3.09 3.08 10.71
N VAL A 210 -2.81 1.81 10.86
CA VAL A 210 -3.33 0.71 10.03
C VAL A 210 -4.25 -0.18 10.85
N THR A 211 -5.19 -0.87 10.19
CA THR A 211 -5.87 -2.00 10.83
C THR A 211 -5.00 -3.24 10.78
N GLN A 212 -5.25 -4.25 11.64
CA GLN A 212 -4.51 -5.50 11.57
C GLN A 212 -4.60 -6.16 10.19
N ALA A 213 -5.78 -6.18 9.57
CA ALA A 213 -5.97 -6.74 8.24
C ALA A 213 -5.19 -5.98 7.16
N GLU A 214 -5.11 -4.64 7.27
CA GLU A 214 -4.32 -3.82 6.36
C GLU A 214 -2.81 -4.04 6.58
N TYR A 215 -2.36 -4.08 7.83
CA TYR A 215 -0.97 -4.42 8.16
C TYR A 215 -0.58 -5.77 7.57
N ASP A 216 -1.39 -6.81 7.78
CA ASP A 216 -1.12 -8.15 7.28
C ASP A 216 -1.05 -8.19 5.74
N ALA A 217 -1.92 -7.43 5.06
CA ALA A 217 -1.93 -7.33 3.60
C ALA A 217 -0.69 -6.62 3.07
N ILE A 218 -0.32 -5.46 3.64
CA ILE A 218 0.89 -4.71 3.27
C ILE A 218 2.14 -5.56 3.53
N HIS A 219 2.23 -6.16 4.72
CA HIS A 219 3.34 -7.03 5.11
C HIS A 219 3.48 -8.21 4.14
N GLY A 220 2.36 -8.85 3.75
CA GLY A 220 2.36 -9.94 2.77
C GLY A 220 2.93 -9.52 1.41
N VAL A 221 2.59 -8.32 0.92
CA VAL A 221 3.16 -7.79 -0.33
C VAL A 221 4.64 -7.46 -0.17
N LEU A 222 5.03 -6.78 0.91
CA LEU A 222 6.43 -6.36 1.13
C LEU A 222 7.37 -7.55 1.35
N ASN A 223 6.91 -8.68 1.85
CA ASN A 223 7.70 -9.91 1.94
C ASN A 223 8.11 -10.46 0.56
N GLU A 224 7.34 -10.15 -0.50
CA GLU A 224 7.72 -10.51 -1.88
C GLU A 224 8.81 -9.56 -2.44
N CYS A 225 9.03 -8.40 -1.80
CA CYS A 225 9.97 -7.37 -2.21
C CYS A 225 10.69 -6.73 -0.99
N PRO A 226 11.47 -7.50 -0.23
CA PRO A 226 11.99 -7.07 1.08
C PRO A 226 12.96 -5.87 1.01
N THR A 227 13.48 -5.55 -0.16
CA THR A 227 14.37 -4.41 -0.40
C THR A 227 13.64 -3.16 -0.89
N GLN A 228 12.30 -3.20 -0.92
CA GLN A 228 11.50 -2.03 -1.35
C GLN A 228 11.87 -0.81 -0.50
N PRO A 229 12.32 0.29 -1.12
CA PRO A 229 12.73 1.48 -0.37
C PRO A 229 11.55 2.17 0.29
N VAL A 230 11.86 2.98 1.30
CA VAL A 230 10.93 3.95 1.89
C VAL A 230 10.87 5.17 0.99
N TYR A 231 9.69 5.70 0.76
CA TYR A 231 9.51 7.00 0.13
C TYR A 231 9.40 8.09 1.19
N THR A 232 10.16 9.17 1.04
CA THR A 232 10.10 10.33 1.94
C THR A 232 9.50 11.55 1.27
N THR A 233 9.67 11.65 -0.05
CA THR A 233 9.18 12.75 -0.87
C THR A 233 8.57 12.23 -2.18
N ALA A 234 7.81 13.09 -2.87
CA ALA A 234 7.27 12.77 -4.18
C ALA A 234 8.34 12.68 -5.27
N ASP A 235 9.48 13.36 -5.09
CA ASP A 235 10.58 13.36 -6.07
C ASP A 235 11.17 11.97 -6.25
N GLU A 236 11.12 11.13 -5.21
CA GLU A 236 11.56 9.73 -5.27
C GLU A 236 10.68 8.88 -6.19
N LEU A 237 9.40 9.27 -6.39
CA LEU A 237 8.50 8.58 -7.31
C LEU A 237 8.87 8.84 -8.77
N ASP A 238 9.42 10.02 -9.09
CA ASP A 238 9.87 10.35 -10.45
C ASP A 238 11.09 9.54 -10.87
N LEU A 239 11.99 9.23 -9.93
CA LEU A 239 13.22 8.49 -10.22
C LEU A 239 12.97 7.03 -10.60
N LEU A 240 11.81 6.46 -10.24
CA LEU A 240 11.46 5.07 -10.52
C LEU A 240 10.76 4.87 -11.86
N ARG A 241 10.40 5.97 -12.54
CA ARG A 241 9.70 5.96 -13.84
C ARG A 241 10.62 6.25 -15.04
N GLN A 242 11.90 6.46 -14.78
CA GLN A 242 12.96 6.61 -15.78
C GLN A 242 13.65 5.26 -16.05
#